data_8f10245233b6af68e9a7a9cf8e8e3103
#
_entry.id   8f10245233b6af68e9a7a9cf8e8e3103
#
_cell.length_a   1.000
_cell.length_b   1.000
_cell.length_c   1.000
_cell.angle_alpha   90.00
_cell.angle_beta   90.00
_cell.angle_gamma   90.00
#
_symmetry.space_group_name_H-M   'P 1'
#
loop_
_entity.id
_entity.type
_entity.pdbx_description
1 polymer ?
#
loop_
_entity_poly.entity_id
_entity_poly.type
_entity_poly.pdbx_seq_one_letter_code
_entity_poly.pdbx_strand_id
1 'polypeptide(L)'
;MLIDHDALKELCNSPVNKDKNGEFTQDPEAQWNVKAGSDGQRKSTYGFKAHINADEDGLITSTDYTPGNVHDSNCFTSLLDGDESAVYADSAYASEKHATWLKAHKVESRIIRRAYINKPLTTKDKQFNRLHSGTRCTVERVFGVLKLHYDTAKARYMGLNRNRTRFELMCVAHNIKRGQSIRQYSCA
;
A
#
# COMPACT_ATOMS: atom_id res chain seq x y z
N MET A 1 -8.67 10.30 2.92
CA MET A 1 -7.36 9.78 2.57
C MET A 1 -7.33 8.28 2.67
N LEU A 2 -6.76 7.60 1.71
CA LEU A 2 -6.84 6.16 1.53
C LEU A 2 -5.43 5.55 1.57
N ILE A 3 -5.20 4.63 2.49
CA ILE A 3 -3.90 3.95 2.65
C ILE A 3 -4.07 2.48 2.35
N ASP A 4 -3.23 1.97 1.46
CA ASP A 4 -3.06 0.56 1.19
C ASP A 4 -1.62 0.27 0.76
N HIS A 5 -1.27 -0.99 0.71
CA HIS A 5 0.05 -1.45 0.31
C HIS A 5 -0.04 -2.57 -0.71
N ASP A 6 1.00 -2.74 -1.47
CA ASP A 6 1.14 -3.84 -2.40
C ASP A 6 2.52 -4.48 -2.33
N ALA A 7 2.57 -5.78 -2.41
CA ALA A 7 3.83 -6.52 -2.46
C ALA A 7 4.27 -6.70 -3.91
N LEU A 8 5.40 -6.13 -4.26
CA LEU A 8 6.01 -6.25 -5.57
C LEU A 8 6.90 -7.49 -5.62
N LYS A 9 6.76 -8.25 -6.70
CA LYS A 9 7.59 -9.43 -6.94
C LYS A 9 8.90 -9.03 -7.58
N GLU A 10 9.98 -9.59 -7.09
CA GLU A 10 11.25 -9.53 -7.78
C GLU A 10 11.30 -10.53 -8.95
N LEU A 11 12.16 -10.26 -9.93
CA LEU A 11 12.31 -11.11 -11.12
C LEU A 11 12.92 -12.48 -10.82
N CYS A 12 13.55 -12.65 -9.66
CA CYS A 12 14.21 -13.89 -9.25
C CYS A 12 13.50 -14.53 -8.05
N ASN A 13 13.39 -15.87 -8.07
CA ASN A 13 12.61 -16.63 -7.08
C ASN A 13 13.43 -17.31 -5.97
N SER A 14 14.74 -17.11 -5.91
CA SER A 14 15.62 -17.82 -4.97
C SER A 14 16.27 -16.89 -3.94
N PRO A 15 16.67 -17.37 -2.76
CA PRO A 15 17.34 -16.54 -1.77
C PRO A 15 18.67 -15.99 -2.30
N VAL A 16 19.13 -14.92 -1.67
CA VAL A 16 20.32 -14.15 -2.07
C VAL A 16 21.52 -15.08 -2.25
N ASN A 17 21.81 -15.46 -3.48
CA ASN A 17 22.96 -16.25 -3.85
C ASN A 17 23.98 -15.37 -4.58
N LYS A 18 25.24 -15.70 -4.44
CA LYS A 18 26.31 -15.13 -5.25
C LYS A 18 26.64 -16.09 -6.39
N ASP A 19 26.94 -15.54 -7.56
CA ASP A 19 27.45 -16.30 -8.69
C ASP A 19 28.93 -16.73 -8.47
N LYS A 20 29.53 -17.39 -9.48
CA LYS A 20 30.93 -17.81 -9.43
C LYS A 20 31.92 -16.65 -9.29
N ASN A 21 31.53 -15.45 -9.62
CA ASN A 21 32.32 -14.21 -9.54
C ASN A 21 32.09 -13.48 -8.22
N GLY A 22 31.22 -13.97 -7.35
CA GLY A 22 30.89 -13.36 -6.08
C GLY A 22 29.85 -12.23 -6.19
N GLU A 23 29.24 -12.04 -7.37
CA GLU A 23 28.17 -11.07 -7.57
C GLU A 23 26.82 -11.62 -7.13
N PHE A 24 25.94 -10.75 -6.64
CA PHE A 24 24.60 -11.16 -6.24
C PHE A 24 23.76 -11.53 -7.45
N THR A 25 23.17 -12.71 -7.42
CA THR A 25 22.20 -13.17 -8.43
C THR A 25 20.81 -12.61 -8.19
N GLN A 26 20.59 -12.03 -7.00
CA GLN A 26 19.34 -11.39 -6.59
C GLN A 26 19.62 -10.11 -5.84
N ASP A 27 18.59 -9.23 -5.77
CA ASP A 27 18.69 -7.98 -5.07
C ASP A 27 18.86 -8.20 -3.54
N PRO A 28 20.02 -7.82 -2.95
CA PRO A 28 20.27 -8.02 -1.53
C PRO A 28 19.41 -7.09 -0.64
N GLU A 29 18.81 -6.03 -1.19
CA GLU A 29 17.93 -5.11 -0.46
C GLU A 29 16.47 -5.58 -0.47
N ALA A 30 16.12 -6.54 -1.35
CA ALA A 30 14.81 -7.17 -1.35
C ALA A 30 14.66 -8.16 -0.18
N GLN A 31 13.44 -8.35 0.30
CA GLN A 31 13.14 -9.23 1.42
C GLN A 31 11.87 -10.06 1.19
N TRP A 32 11.74 -11.15 1.94
CA TRP A 32 10.57 -12.01 1.89
C TRP A 32 9.35 -11.38 2.56
N ASN A 33 8.25 -11.31 1.82
CA ASN A 33 6.92 -11.04 2.35
C ASN A 33 6.12 -12.35 2.37
N VAL A 34 5.63 -12.74 3.54
CA VAL A 34 4.84 -13.97 3.72
C VAL A 34 3.43 -13.57 4.12
N LYS A 35 2.46 -13.92 3.28
CA LYS A 35 1.02 -13.73 3.57
C LYS A 35 0.35 -15.09 3.75
N ALA A 36 -0.48 -15.22 4.80
CA ALA A 36 -1.39 -16.36 4.93
C ALA A 36 -2.58 -16.13 3.98
N GLY A 37 -2.82 -17.05 3.07
CA GLY A 37 -4.01 -17.04 2.24
C GLY A 37 -5.27 -17.43 3.04
N SER A 38 -6.44 -17.10 2.51
CA SER A 38 -7.74 -17.56 3.05
C SER A 38 -7.91 -19.08 3.02
N ASP A 39 -7.14 -19.75 2.18
CA ASP A 39 -7.03 -21.21 2.01
C ASP A 39 -6.10 -21.88 3.04
N GLY A 40 -5.54 -21.11 3.97
CA GLY A 40 -4.53 -21.57 4.95
C GLY A 40 -3.13 -21.76 4.37
N GLN A 41 -2.95 -21.61 3.05
CA GLN A 41 -1.64 -21.71 2.44
C GLN A 41 -0.84 -20.41 2.62
N ARG A 42 0.45 -20.54 2.88
CA ARG A 42 1.36 -19.40 2.95
C ARG A 42 1.89 -19.08 1.56
N LYS A 43 1.62 -17.87 1.08
CA LYS A 43 2.23 -17.32 -0.14
C LYS A 43 3.39 -16.43 0.25
N SER A 44 4.59 -16.77 -0.22
CA SER A 44 5.79 -15.96 -0.05
C SER A 44 6.13 -15.24 -1.35
N THR A 45 6.55 -14.00 -1.23
CA THR A 45 7.02 -13.18 -2.35
C THR A 45 8.31 -12.52 -1.92
N TYR A 46 9.37 -12.67 -2.73
CA TYR A 46 10.63 -11.97 -2.53
C TYR A 46 10.61 -10.67 -3.31
N GLY A 47 10.96 -9.56 -2.68
CA GLY A 47 10.94 -8.26 -3.33
C GLY A 47 10.71 -7.10 -2.36
N PHE A 48 9.97 -6.12 -2.85
CA PHE A 48 9.66 -4.86 -2.15
C PHE A 48 8.15 -4.71 -1.95
N LYS A 49 7.77 -3.75 -1.14
CA LYS A 49 6.39 -3.28 -0.98
C LYS A 49 6.28 -1.82 -1.36
N ALA A 50 5.26 -1.50 -2.12
CA ALA A 50 4.85 -0.13 -2.39
C ALA A 50 3.66 0.23 -1.49
N HIS A 51 3.71 1.40 -0.91
CA HIS A 51 2.65 1.97 -0.09
C HIS A 51 2.24 3.29 -0.72
N ILE A 52 0.95 3.55 -0.80
CA ILE A 52 0.41 4.81 -1.31
C ILE A 52 -0.64 5.36 -0.38
N ASN A 53 -0.75 6.67 -0.41
CA ASN A 53 -1.89 7.41 0.05
C ASN A 53 -2.54 8.08 -1.16
N ALA A 54 -3.86 8.02 -1.27
CA ALA A 54 -4.60 8.61 -2.36
C ALA A 54 -5.82 9.38 -1.83
N ASP A 55 -6.25 10.39 -2.56
CA ASP A 55 -7.48 11.11 -2.28
C ASP A 55 -8.73 10.37 -2.80
N GLU A 56 -9.91 10.97 -2.64
CA GLU A 56 -11.19 10.40 -3.08
C GLU A 56 -11.28 10.28 -4.60
N ASP A 57 -10.58 11.14 -5.31
CA ASP A 57 -10.51 11.14 -6.77
C ASP A 57 -9.52 10.11 -7.32
N GLY A 58 -8.73 9.48 -6.45
CA GLY A 58 -7.72 8.50 -6.81
C GLY A 58 -6.40 9.13 -7.29
N LEU A 59 -6.14 10.39 -6.91
CA LEU A 59 -4.83 11.01 -7.08
C LEU A 59 -3.93 10.57 -5.91
N ILE A 60 -2.73 10.16 -6.21
CA ILE A 60 -1.73 9.70 -5.22
C ILE A 60 -1.10 10.95 -4.60
N THR A 61 -1.23 11.10 -3.29
CA THR A 61 -0.72 12.25 -2.53
C THR A 61 0.61 11.96 -1.87
N SER A 62 0.83 10.71 -1.42
CA SER A 62 2.06 10.31 -0.79
C SER A 62 2.42 8.86 -1.14
N THR A 63 3.71 8.56 -1.14
CA THR A 63 4.23 7.22 -1.44
C THR A 63 5.31 6.82 -0.46
N ASP A 64 5.40 5.51 -0.19
CA ASP A 64 6.55 4.92 0.47
C ASP A 64 6.90 3.57 -0.20
N TYR A 65 8.16 3.17 -0.13
CA TYR A 65 8.64 1.98 -0.80
C TYR A 65 9.67 1.28 0.06
N THR A 66 9.37 0.05 0.49
CA THR A 66 10.11 -0.67 1.52
C THR A 66 10.50 -2.08 1.08
N PRO A 67 11.51 -2.70 1.73
CA PRO A 67 11.73 -4.13 1.61
C PRO A 67 10.48 -4.94 2.01
N GLY A 68 10.30 -6.12 1.40
CA GLY A 68 9.10 -6.93 1.54
C GLY A 68 8.75 -7.37 2.97
N ASN A 69 9.72 -7.46 3.87
CA ASN A 69 9.53 -7.86 5.27
C ASN A 69 9.04 -6.74 6.19
N VAL A 70 9.05 -5.48 5.74
CA VAL A 70 8.58 -4.36 6.55
C VAL A 70 7.07 -4.47 6.73
N HIS A 71 6.62 -4.35 7.99
CA HIS A 71 5.19 -4.41 8.30
C HIS A 71 4.49 -3.12 7.83
N ASP A 72 3.33 -3.27 7.23
CA ASP A 72 2.60 -2.17 6.59
C ASP A 72 2.28 -1.02 7.55
N SER A 73 2.01 -1.34 8.83
CA SER A 73 1.75 -0.34 9.86
C SER A 73 2.92 0.60 10.14
N ASN A 74 4.15 0.22 9.79
CA ASN A 74 5.32 1.08 10.01
C ASN A 74 5.33 2.29 9.07
N CYS A 75 4.69 2.17 7.91
CA CYS A 75 4.61 3.23 6.90
C CYS A 75 3.38 4.15 7.10
N PHE A 76 2.54 3.89 8.11
CA PHE A 76 1.29 4.63 8.28
C PHE A 76 1.52 6.13 8.45
N THR A 77 2.40 6.52 9.35
CA THR A 77 2.65 7.93 9.64
C THR A 77 3.49 8.64 8.58
N SER A 78 4.30 7.91 7.80
CA SER A 78 5.06 8.48 6.68
C SER A 78 4.19 8.82 5.47
N LEU A 79 3.00 8.24 5.40
CA LEU A 79 2.04 8.47 4.32
C LEU A 79 1.04 9.60 4.61
N LEU A 80 1.06 10.17 5.80
CA LEU A 80 0.11 11.19 6.26
C LEU A 80 0.81 12.50 6.53
N ASP A 81 0.22 13.58 6.09
CA ASP A 81 0.69 14.96 6.35
C ASP A 81 0.14 15.51 7.67
N GLY A 82 -0.97 14.98 8.18
CA GLY A 82 -1.59 15.35 9.45
C GLY A 82 -2.63 16.47 9.33
N ASP A 83 -2.95 16.90 8.12
CA ASP A 83 -3.99 17.89 7.80
C ASP A 83 -5.23 17.25 7.16
N GLU A 84 -5.25 15.92 7.04
CA GLU A 84 -6.37 15.18 6.48
C GLU A 84 -7.62 15.30 7.37
N SER A 85 -8.78 15.44 6.77
CA SER A 85 -10.05 15.40 7.50
C SER A 85 -10.40 14.00 8.02
N ALA A 86 -10.09 12.97 7.25
CA ALA A 86 -10.32 11.57 7.60
C ALA A 86 -9.35 10.62 6.88
N VAL A 87 -9.03 9.49 7.52
CA VAL A 87 -8.18 8.43 6.96
C VAL A 87 -8.93 7.11 6.91
N TYR A 88 -8.98 6.52 5.71
CA TYR A 88 -9.52 5.19 5.44
C TYR A 88 -8.38 4.21 5.22
N ALA A 89 -8.34 3.15 5.99
CA ALA A 89 -7.31 2.11 5.85
C ALA A 89 -7.86 0.72 6.23
N ASP A 90 -7.10 -0.32 5.88
CA ASP A 90 -7.42 -1.67 6.29
C ASP A 90 -7.19 -1.88 7.80
N SER A 91 -7.79 -2.94 8.30
CA SER A 91 -7.65 -3.38 9.69
C SER A 91 -6.20 -3.67 10.11
N ALA A 92 -5.31 -3.93 9.16
CA ALA A 92 -3.87 -4.07 9.41
C ALA A 92 -3.21 -2.81 9.98
N TYR A 93 -3.81 -1.65 9.73
CA TYR A 93 -3.35 -0.36 10.25
C TYR A 93 -3.98 0.02 11.60
N ALA A 94 -4.90 -0.79 12.11
CA ALA A 94 -5.54 -0.56 13.40
C ALA A 94 -4.55 -0.84 14.54
N SER A 95 -4.03 0.21 15.17
CA SER A 95 -3.17 0.15 16.35
C SER A 95 -3.45 1.32 17.29
N GLU A 96 -3.14 1.15 18.57
CA GLU A 96 -3.30 2.20 19.56
C GLU A 96 -2.38 3.41 19.25
N LYS A 97 -1.16 3.13 18.76
CA LYS A 97 -0.21 4.15 18.32
C LYS A 97 -0.80 5.04 17.22
N HIS A 98 -1.41 4.43 16.19
CA HIS A 98 -2.03 5.18 15.09
C HIS A 98 -3.27 5.93 15.54
N ALA A 99 -4.09 5.34 16.41
CA ALA A 99 -5.26 6.02 16.97
C ALA A 99 -4.86 7.26 17.78
N THR A 100 -3.79 7.18 18.57
CA THR A 100 -3.24 8.30 19.32
C THR A 100 -2.72 9.39 18.39
N TRP A 101 -1.99 9.00 17.34
CA TRP A 101 -1.47 9.94 16.34
C TRP A 101 -2.60 10.68 15.61
N LEU A 102 -3.60 9.95 15.10
CA LEU A 102 -4.76 10.54 14.43
C LEU A 102 -5.52 11.51 15.33
N LYS A 103 -5.72 11.12 16.60
CA LYS A 103 -6.36 12.00 17.60
C LYS A 103 -5.57 13.28 17.86
N ALA A 104 -4.24 13.18 17.96
CA ALA A 104 -3.36 14.33 18.18
C ALA A 104 -3.44 15.35 17.03
N HIS A 105 -3.60 14.87 15.79
CA HIS A 105 -3.75 15.69 14.58
C HIS A 105 -5.21 16.03 14.24
N LYS A 106 -6.18 15.62 15.08
CA LYS A 106 -7.63 15.84 14.87
C LYS A 106 -8.16 15.21 13.57
N VAL A 107 -7.52 14.15 13.10
CA VAL A 107 -7.89 13.39 11.91
C VAL A 107 -8.90 12.31 12.29
N GLU A 108 -10.02 12.22 11.55
CA GLU A 108 -11.04 11.20 11.80
C GLU A 108 -10.55 9.82 11.35
N SER A 109 -10.56 8.84 12.27
CA SER A 109 -10.18 7.46 11.95
C SER A 109 -11.36 6.69 11.35
N ARG A 110 -11.25 6.29 10.10
CA ARG A 110 -12.18 5.41 9.39
C ARG A 110 -11.53 4.09 8.99
N ILE A 111 -10.58 3.63 9.83
CA ILE A 111 -9.89 2.34 9.68
C ILE A 111 -10.88 1.21 9.94
N ILE A 112 -10.88 0.20 9.07
CA ILE A 112 -11.76 -0.98 9.19
C ILE A 112 -11.50 -1.72 10.49
N ARG A 113 -12.57 -2.01 11.23
CA ARG A 113 -12.53 -2.73 12.51
C ARG A 113 -12.40 -4.22 12.27
N ARG A 114 -11.53 -4.88 13.05
CA ARG A 114 -11.27 -6.31 12.96
C ARG A 114 -11.90 -7.05 14.15
N ALA A 115 -12.43 -8.26 13.89
CA ALA A 115 -12.82 -9.18 14.94
C ALA A 115 -11.58 -9.81 15.59
N TYR A 116 -11.61 -10.00 16.88
CA TYR A 116 -10.64 -10.78 17.66
C TYR A 116 -11.31 -12.01 18.25
N ILE A 117 -10.53 -13.03 18.65
CA ILE A 117 -11.03 -14.31 19.17
C ILE A 117 -12.06 -14.10 20.30
N ASN A 118 -11.81 -13.15 21.20
CA ASN A 118 -12.67 -12.87 22.35
C ASN A 118 -13.53 -11.61 22.20
N LYS A 119 -13.51 -10.96 21.02
CA LYS A 119 -14.26 -9.73 20.74
C LYS A 119 -14.77 -9.74 19.30
N PRO A 120 -15.93 -10.37 19.03
CA PRO A 120 -16.54 -10.35 17.72
C PRO A 120 -17.00 -8.92 17.37
N LEU A 121 -17.13 -8.65 16.06
CA LEU A 121 -17.67 -7.38 15.59
C LEU A 121 -19.13 -7.21 16.02
N THR A 122 -19.43 -6.08 16.65
CA THR A 122 -20.80 -5.68 16.96
C THR A 122 -21.56 -5.30 15.68
N THR A 123 -22.88 -5.20 15.77
CA THR A 123 -23.72 -4.72 14.65
C THR A 123 -23.29 -3.32 14.19
N LYS A 124 -22.93 -2.45 15.13
CA LYS A 124 -22.40 -1.11 14.83
C LYS A 124 -21.06 -1.16 14.09
N ASP A 125 -20.17 -2.09 14.48
CA ASP A 125 -18.88 -2.25 13.79
C ASP A 125 -19.06 -2.76 12.36
N LYS A 126 -20.00 -3.67 12.14
CA LYS A 126 -20.34 -4.18 10.80
C LYS A 126 -20.93 -3.08 9.91
N GLN A 127 -21.80 -2.23 10.45
CA GLN A 127 -22.36 -1.08 9.75
C GLN A 127 -21.27 -0.06 9.40
N PHE A 128 -20.40 0.26 10.36
CA PHE A 128 -19.24 1.13 10.15
C PHE A 128 -18.33 0.60 9.03
N ASN A 129 -17.96 -0.68 9.08
CA ASN A 129 -17.12 -1.30 8.06
C ASN A 129 -17.79 -1.26 6.67
N ARG A 130 -19.10 -1.55 6.59
CA ARG A 130 -19.85 -1.49 5.34
C ARG A 130 -19.87 -0.08 4.73
N LEU A 131 -20.02 0.94 5.57
CA LEU A 131 -20.03 2.33 5.14
C LEU A 131 -18.69 2.76 4.55
N HIS A 132 -17.58 2.34 5.17
CA HIS A 132 -16.24 2.83 4.81
C HIS A 132 -15.47 1.92 3.86
N SER A 133 -15.91 0.68 3.65
CA SER A 133 -15.24 -0.25 2.71
C SER A 133 -15.34 0.19 1.26
N GLY A 134 -16.43 0.85 0.87
CA GLY A 134 -16.62 1.35 -0.50
C GLY A 134 -15.57 2.37 -0.92
N THR A 135 -15.28 3.32 -0.03
CA THR A 135 -14.27 4.36 -0.28
C THR A 135 -12.87 3.76 -0.45
N ARG A 136 -12.56 2.68 0.29
CA ARG A 136 -11.29 1.97 0.18
C ARG A 136 -11.03 1.34 -1.19
N CYS A 137 -12.08 0.97 -1.94
CA CYS A 137 -11.95 0.43 -3.30
C CYS A 137 -11.25 1.40 -4.26
N THR A 138 -11.20 2.70 -3.96
CA THR A 138 -10.49 3.68 -4.79
C THR A 138 -9.00 3.40 -4.82
N VAL A 139 -8.36 3.17 -3.67
CA VAL A 139 -6.91 2.87 -3.62
C VAL A 139 -6.59 1.52 -4.26
N GLU A 140 -7.44 0.51 -4.08
CA GLU A 140 -7.29 -0.77 -4.76
C GLU A 140 -7.35 -0.62 -6.29
N ARG A 141 -8.22 0.26 -6.78
CA ARG A 141 -8.30 0.63 -8.21
C ARG A 141 -7.04 1.32 -8.69
N VAL A 142 -6.47 2.23 -7.89
CA VAL A 142 -5.19 2.89 -8.21
C VAL A 142 -4.09 1.86 -8.38
N PHE A 143 -3.93 0.91 -7.45
CA PHE A 143 -2.97 -0.18 -7.59
C PHE A 143 -3.25 -1.07 -8.82
N GLY A 144 -4.53 -1.34 -9.12
CA GLY A 144 -4.91 -2.05 -10.34
C GLY A 144 -4.42 -1.35 -11.60
N VAL A 145 -4.61 -0.04 -11.69
CA VAL A 145 -4.13 0.78 -12.82
C VAL A 145 -2.60 0.78 -12.89
N LEU A 146 -1.90 0.97 -11.75
CA LEU A 146 -0.45 0.95 -11.69
C LEU A 146 0.12 -0.39 -12.17
N LYS A 147 -0.49 -1.51 -11.80
CA LYS A 147 -0.08 -2.84 -12.25
C LYS A 147 -0.32 -3.08 -13.74
N LEU A 148 -1.52 -2.73 -14.23
CA LEU A 148 -1.94 -3.03 -15.60
C LEU A 148 -1.27 -2.12 -16.64
N HIS A 149 -1.15 -0.84 -16.34
CA HIS A 149 -0.69 0.15 -17.33
C HIS A 149 0.75 0.58 -17.15
N TYR A 150 1.31 0.43 -15.94
CA TYR A 150 2.67 0.90 -15.63
C TYR A 150 3.61 -0.24 -15.22
N ASP A 151 3.12 -1.50 -15.25
CA ASP A 151 3.89 -2.71 -14.93
C ASP A 151 4.66 -2.60 -13.60
N THR A 152 3.96 -2.10 -12.57
CA THR A 152 4.55 -1.97 -11.23
C THR A 152 4.53 -3.27 -10.43
N ALA A 153 3.94 -4.35 -10.98
CA ALA A 153 3.86 -5.65 -10.31
C ALA A 153 5.22 -6.34 -10.12
N LYS A 154 6.27 -5.84 -10.79
CA LYS A 154 7.62 -6.43 -10.74
C LYS A 154 8.67 -5.35 -10.53
N ALA A 155 9.64 -5.63 -9.65
CA ALA A 155 10.87 -4.86 -9.58
C ALA A 155 11.66 -5.04 -10.90
N ARG A 156 12.23 -3.96 -11.41
CA ARG A 156 12.95 -3.93 -12.71
C ARG A 156 14.45 -3.72 -12.54
N TYR A 157 14.87 -3.21 -11.41
CA TYR A 157 16.23 -2.81 -11.12
C TYR A 157 16.74 -3.50 -9.85
N MET A 158 18.05 -3.60 -9.74
CA MET A 158 18.70 -3.93 -8.48
C MET A 158 18.75 -2.69 -7.57
N GLY A 159 18.41 -2.88 -6.30
CA GLY A 159 18.44 -1.86 -5.25
C GLY A 159 17.10 -1.16 -5.01
N LEU A 160 16.86 -0.87 -3.75
CA LEU A 160 15.64 -0.24 -3.25
C LEU A 160 15.41 1.12 -3.90
N ASN A 161 16.43 1.98 -3.93
CA ASN A 161 16.29 3.36 -4.40
C ASN A 161 15.92 3.45 -5.88
N ARG A 162 16.48 2.60 -6.74
CA ARG A 162 16.16 2.60 -8.17
C ARG A 162 14.72 2.17 -8.42
N ASN A 163 14.27 1.15 -7.71
CA ASN A 163 12.89 0.69 -7.80
C ASN A 163 11.91 1.70 -7.20
N ARG A 164 12.26 2.36 -6.08
CA ARG A 164 11.50 3.47 -5.47
C ARG A 164 11.32 4.60 -6.47
N THR A 165 12.40 5.14 -7.05
CA THR A 165 12.33 6.23 -8.03
C THR A 165 11.47 5.85 -9.23
N ARG A 166 11.62 4.62 -9.74
CA ARG A 166 10.75 4.14 -10.81
C ARG A 166 9.28 4.14 -10.39
N PHE A 167 8.96 3.64 -9.19
CA PHE A 167 7.60 3.60 -8.68
C PHE A 167 7.02 5.02 -8.54
N GLU A 168 7.76 5.95 -7.97
CA GLU A 168 7.37 7.35 -7.82
C GLU A 168 7.09 8.03 -9.17
N LEU A 169 7.93 7.79 -10.18
CA LEU A 169 7.70 8.29 -11.55
C LEU A 169 6.41 7.72 -12.16
N MET A 170 6.08 6.45 -11.90
CA MET A 170 4.82 5.85 -12.35
C MET A 170 3.61 6.46 -11.63
N CYS A 171 3.75 6.79 -10.34
CA CYS A 171 2.72 7.50 -9.59
C CYS A 171 2.47 8.91 -10.14
N VAL A 172 3.53 9.65 -10.50
CA VAL A 172 3.41 10.96 -11.18
C VAL A 172 2.69 10.82 -12.53
N ALA A 173 3.08 9.84 -13.35
CA ALA A 173 2.43 9.59 -14.64
C ALA A 173 0.95 9.20 -14.47
N HIS A 174 0.61 8.41 -13.44
CA HIS A 174 -0.76 8.11 -13.06
C HIS A 174 -1.54 9.38 -12.73
N ASN A 175 -1.00 10.24 -11.87
CA ASN A 175 -1.64 11.47 -11.45
C ASN A 175 -1.91 12.43 -12.62
N ILE A 176 -0.95 12.58 -13.55
CA ILE A 176 -1.14 13.40 -14.76
C ILE A 176 -2.32 12.88 -15.58
N LYS A 177 -2.34 11.57 -15.84
CA LYS A 177 -3.42 10.94 -16.62
C LYS A 177 -4.77 11.03 -15.90
N ARG A 178 -4.79 10.79 -14.59
CA ARG A 178 -6.00 10.89 -13.77
C ARG A 178 -6.55 12.30 -13.72
N GLY A 179 -5.67 13.30 -13.50
CA GLY A 179 -6.05 14.72 -13.48
C GLY A 179 -6.63 15.20 -14.80
N GLN A 180 -6.10 14.74 -15.94
CA GLN A 180 -6.71 15.01 -17.25
C GLN A 180 -8.12 14.45 -17.36
N SER A 181 -8.36 13.20 -16.90
CA SER A 181 -9.69 12.59 -16.90
C SER A 181 -10.68 13.38 -16.02
N ILE A 182 -10.26 13.78 -14.83
CA ILE A 182 -11.11 14.56 -13.91
C ILE A 182 -11.53 15.89 -14.57
N ARG A 183 -10.59 16.62 -15.19
CA ARG A 183 -10.90 17.87 -15.92
C ARG A 183 -11.92 17.67 -17.04
N GLN A 184 -11.78 16.60 -17.82
CA GLN A 184 -12.71 16.31 -18.91
C GLN A 184 -14.14 16.10 -18.41
N TYR A 185 -14.31 15.40 -17.29
CA TYR A 185 -15.64 15.17 -16.70
C TYR A 185 -16.22 16.40 -16.00
N SER A 186 -15.39 17.32 -15.52
CA SER A 186 -15.84 18.55 -14.88
C SER A 186 -16.27 19.63 -15.89
N CYS A 187 -15.90 19.48 -17.16
CA CYS A 187 -16.22 20.40 -18.24
C CYS A 187 -17.35 19.89 -19.16
N ALA A 188 -17.90 18.72 -18.90
CA ALA A 188 -19.00 18.11 -19.65
C ALA A 188 -20.33 18.18 -18.88
#